data_3716c6eeb7b79ab942e48b4b443c7661
#
_entry.id   3716c6eeb7b79ab942e48b4b443c7661
#
_cell.length_a   1.000
_cell.length_b   1.000
_cell.length_c   1.000
_cell.angle_alpha   90.00
_cell.angle_beta   90.00
_cell.angle_gamma   90.00
#
_symmetry.space_group_name_H-M   'P 1'
#
loop_
_entity.id
_entity.type
_entity.pdbx_description
1 polymer ?
#
loop_
_entity_poly.entity_id
_entity_poly.type
_entity_poly.pdbx_seq_one_letter_code
_entity_poly.pdbx_strand_id
1 'polypeptide(L)'
;LLSRTFEGSTVELVTTDGFLYPNAILKEQEILNRKGFPESYDMELLLDFLNQIKNNKSVEIPVYSHEIYDIVPDEKQTILPADFVIVEGINVFQNPQNDSLYMTDFFDFSIYVDAAVDDIESWYIDRFQKLLALAQNDPNNYYYRFTEQPLDEVLSMAHQVWESINLVNLQHYIQPTRNRADLILHKATNHEIDEIYLKR
;
A
#
# COMPACT_ATOMS: atom_id res chain seq x y z
N LEU A 1 1.93 -10.04 -16.68
CA LEU A 1 3.26 -10.47 -17.14
C LEU A 1 3.50 -11.93 -16.77
N LEU A 2 3.45 -12.30 -15.47
CA LEU A 2 3.73 -13.68 -15.00
C LEU A 2 2.87 -14.73 -15.71
N SER A 3 1.54 -14.53 -15.78
CA SER A 3 0.62 -15.45 -16.47
C SER A 3 0.88 -15.60 -17.98
N ARG A 4 1.55 -14.61 -18.60
CA ARG A 4 1.97 -14.67 -20.02
C ARG A 4 3.33 -15.36 -20.18
N THR A 5 4.21 -15.23 -19.19
CA THR A 5 5.55 -15.81 -19.22
C THR A 5 5.52 -17.28 -18.85
N PHE A 6 4.65 -17.65 -17.91
CA PHE A 6 4.43 -19.02 -17.44
C PHE A 6 3.03 -19.46 -17.86
N GLU A 7 2.91 -19.98 -19.09
CA GLU A 7 1.62 -20.36 -19.67
C GLU A 7 0.90 -21.38 -18.77
N GLY A 8 -0.39 -21.08 -18.47
CA GLY A 8 -1.22 -21.92 -17.62
C GLY A 8 -1.09 -21.65 -16.12
N SER A 9 -0.17 -20.78 -15.68
CA SER A 9 -0.04 -20.45 -14.26
C SER A 9 -1.10 -19.47 -13.80
N THR A 10 -1.60 -19.70 -12.60
CA THR A 10 -2.53 -18.79 -11.89
C THR A 10 -1.77 -17.74 -11.11
N VAL A 11 -2.29 -16.50 -11.08
CA VAL A 11 -1.66 -15.37 -10.38
C VAL A 11 -2.74 -14.62 -9.60
N GLU A 12 -2.54 -14.46 -8.31
CA GLU A 12 -3.34 -13.61 -7.44
C GLU A 12 -2.54 -12.37 -7.04
N LEU A 13 -3.23 -11.23 -6.93
CA LEU A 13 -2.67 -9.97 -6.47
C LEU A 13 -3.44 -9.49 -5.24
N VAL A 14 -2.71 -9.23 -4.17
CA VAL A 14 -3.25 -8.77 -2.89
C VAL A 14 -2.56 -7.47 -2.51
N THR A 15 -3.34 -6.41 -2.29
CA THR A 15 -2.85 -5.16 -1.70
C THR A 15 -3.03 -5.19 -0.18
N THR A 16 -2.01 -4.72 0.54
CA THR A 16 -2.06 -4.67 2.01
C THR A 16 -3.03 -3.61 2.55
N ASP A 17 -3.55 -2.73 1.72
CA ASP A 17 -4.55 -1.73 2.14
C ASP A 17 -5.83 -2.39 2.70
N GLY A 18 -6.17 -3.60 2.25
CA GLY A 18 -7.27 -4.38 2.82
C GLY A 18 -7.08 -4.78 4.29
N PHE A 19 -5.86 -4.71 4.80
CA PHE A 19 -5.53 -5.01 6.20
C PHE A 19 -5.35 -3.76 7.07
N LEU A 20 -5.67 -2.56 6.56
CA LEU A 20 -5.80 -1.37 7.38
C LEU A 20 -6.98 -1.51 8.34
N TYR A 21 -6.82 -1.02 9.57
CA TYR A 21 -7.99 -0.87 10.44
C TYR A 21 -8.99 0.12 9.82
N PRO A 22 -10.31 -0.15 9.93
CA PRO A 22 -11.34 0.80 9.53
C PRO A 22 -11.15 2.16 10.18
N ASN A 23 -11.51 3.24 9.47
CA ASN A 23 -11.38 4.61 9.96
C ASN A 23 -12.05 4.83 11.33
N ALA A 24 -13.14 4.10 11.62
CA ALA A 24 -13.81 4.16 12.92
C ALA A 24 -12.87 3.73 14.06
N ILE A 25 -12.13 2.62 13.87
CA ILE A 25 -11.15 2.12 14.85
C ILE A 25 -9.96 3.08 14.95
N LEU A 26 -9.43 3.56 13.81
CA LEU A 26 -8.30 4.52 13.82
C LEU A 26 -8.67 5.84 14.52
N LYS A 27 -9.94 6.27 14.42
CA LYS A 27 -10.44 7.45 15.16
C LYS A 27 -10.55 7.19 16.65
N GLU A 28 -11.06 6.02 17.05
CA GLU A 28 -11.15 5.62 18.47
C GLU A 28 -9.77 5.54 19.12
N GLN A 29 -8.78 5.09 18.37
CA GLN A 29 -7.38 5.01 18.81
C GLN A 29 -6.61 6.33 18.65
N GLU A 30 -7.23 7.40 18.15
CA GLU A 30 -6.63 8.72 17.90
C GLU A 30 -5.43 8.70 16.93
N ILE A 31 -5.36 7.69 16.02
CA ILE A 31 -4.29 7.50 15.05
C ILE A 31 -4.73 7.61 13.58
N LEU A 32 -5.90 8.20 13.31
CA LEU A 32 -6.38 8.34 11.92
C LEU A 32 -5.39 9.12 11.02
N ASN A 33 -4.69 10.10 11.57
CA ASN A 33 -3.64 10.86 10.89
C ASN A 33 -2.36 10.05 10.65
N ARG A 34 -2.28 8.83 11.19
CA ARG A 34 -1.18 7.89 10.99
C ARG A 34 -1.60 6.69 10.14
N LYS A 35 -2.67 6.83 9.36
CA LYS A 35 -3.10 5.81 8.41
C LYS A 35 -2.00 5.56 7.36
N GLY A 36 -1.64 4.30 7.16
CA GLY A 36 -0.48 3.87 6.36
C GLY A 36 0.81 3.67 7.17
N PHE A 37 0.86 4.09 8.44
CA PHE A 37 1.95 3.74 9.35
C PHE A 37 1.78 2.31 9.90
N PRO A 38 2.84 1.67 10.43
CA PRO A 38 2.79 0.28 10.90
C PRO A 38 1.64 -0.02 11.85
N GLU A 39 1.36 0.90 12.79
CA GLU A 39 0.32 0.75 13.80
C GLU A 39 -1.11 0.84 13.26
N SER A 40 -1.30 1.26 12.00
CA SER A 40 -2.62 1.36 11.37
C SER A 40 -3.09 0.07 10.71
N TYR A 41 -2.26 -0.96 10.70
CA TYR A 41 -2.57 -2.24 10.07
C TYR A 41 -2.93 -3.31 11.11
N ASP A 42 -3.91 -4.13 10.77
CA ASP A 42 -4.22 -5.38 11.48
C ASP A 42 -3.19 -6.46 11.07
N MET A 43 -2.05 -6.44 11.76
CA MET A 43 -0.95 -7.34 11.49
C MET A 43 -1.28 -8.80 11.82
N GLU A 44 -2.17 -9.04 12.78
CA GLU A 44 -2.62 -10.39 13.11
C GLU A 44 -3.42 -11.00 11.96
N LEU A 45 -4.37 -10.24 11.41
CA LEU A 45 -5.15 -10.63 10.23
C LEU A 45 -4.25 -10.87 9.01
N LEU A 46 -3.26 -9.98 8.78
CA LEU A 46 -2.34 -10.10 7.65
C LEU A 46 -1.44 -11.34 7.77
N LEU A 47 -0.89 -11.61 8.94
CA LEU A 47 -0.05 -12.80 9.18
C LEU A 47 -0.86 -14.10 9.09
N ASP A 48 -2.11 -14.10 9.58
CA ASP A 48 -3.00 -15.25 9.43
C ASP A 48 -3.33 -15.51 7.95
N PHE A 49 -3.62 -14.45 7.18
CA PHE A 49 -3.79 -14.54 5.73
C PHE A 49 -2.57 -15.19 5.05
N LEU A 50 -1.36 -14.71 5.32
CA LEU A 50 -0.13 -15.25 4.73
C LEU A 50 0.07 -16.73 5.10
N ASN A 51 -0.18 -17.09 6.34
CA ASN A 51 -0.10 -18.46 6.80
C ASN A 51 -1.12 -19.38 6.10
N GLN A 52 -2.34 -18.90 5.90
CA GLN A 52 -3.39 -19.69 5.24
C GLN A 52 -3.08 -19.90 3.75
N ILE A 53 -2.62 -18.85 3.04
CA ILE A 53 -2.22 -18.94 1.63
C ILE A 53 -1.02 -19.91 1.46
N LYS A 54 0.00 -19.84 2.32
CA LYS A 54 1.12 -20.80 2.30
C LYS A 54 0.67 -22.26 2.51
N ASN A 55 -0.45 -22.46 3.18
CA ASN A 55 -1.06 -23.78 3.38
C ASN A 55 -2.10 -24.14 2.28
N ASN A 56 -2.08 -23.46 1.12
CA ASN A 56 -2.97 -23.68 -0.01
C ASN A 56 -4.48 -23.60 0.36
N LYS A 57 -4.83 -22.68 1.27
CA LYS A 57 -6.23 -22.42 1.63
C LYS A 57 -6.77 -21.23 0.87
N SER A 58 -8.06 -21.27 0.56
CA SER A 58 -8.80 -20.08 0.12
C SER A 58 -9.07 -19.17 1.32
N VAL A 59 -8.87 -17.87 1.16
CA VAL A 59 -9.00 -16.88 2.25
C VAL A 59 -9.84 -15.70 1.79
N GLU A 60 -10.73 -15.24 2.67
CA GLU A 60 -11.45 -13.98 2.47
C GLU A 60 -10.73 -12.85 3.19
N ILE A 61 -10.48 -11.75 2.48
CA ILE A 61 -9.86 -10.53 3.01
C ILE A 61 -10.79 -9.34 2.83
N PRO A 62 -10.72 -8.31 3.70
CA PRO A 62 -11.48 -7.09 3.52
C PRO A 62 -11.10 -6.35 2.23
N VAL A 63 -12.04 -5.59 1.68
CA VAL A 63 -11.81 -4.74 0.50
C VAL A 63 -11.60 -3.30 0.96
N TYR A 64 -10.52 -2.67 0.49
CA TYR A 64 -10.27 -1.25 0.68
C TYR A 64 -10.69 -0.46 -0.56
N SER A 65 -11.33 0.68 -0.36
CA SER A 65 -11.66 1.60 -1.46
C SER A 65 -11.01 2.97 -1.27
N HIS A 66 -10.27 3.41 -2.28
CA HIS A 66 -9.73 4.77 -2.33
C HIS A 66 -10.83 5.83 -2.50
N GLU A 67 -11.99 5.48 -3.06
CA GLU A 67 -13.10 6.42 -3.25
C GLU A 67 -13.73 6.85 -1.94
N ILE A 68 -13.92 5.90 -1.01
CA ILE A 68 -14.41 6.20 0.33
C ILE A 68 -13.28 6.41 1.35
N TYR A 69 -12.04 6.15 0.94
CA TYR A 69 -10.84 6.20 1.77
C TYR A 69 -10.94 5.34 3.04
N ASP A 70 -11.55 4.14 2.90
CA ASP A 70 -11.81 3.22 4.02
C ASP A 70 -11.96 1.78 3.55
N ILE A 71 -12.03 0.85 4.52
CA ILE A 71 -12.51 -0.50 4.30
C ILE A 71 -13.99 -0.45 3.93
N VAL A 72 -14.37 -1.14 2.86
CA VAL A 72 -15.76 -1.24 2.42
C VAL A 72 -16.53 -2.15 3.38
N PRO A 73 -17.59 -1.65 4.05
CA PRO A 73 -18.35 -2.47 4.99
C PRO A 73 -18.94 -3.72 4.31
N ASP A 74 -18.80 -4.87 4.96
CA ASP A 74 -19.36 -6.16 4.55
C ASP A 74 -18.90 -6.70 3.18
N GLU A 75 -17.94 -6.02 2.52
CA GLU A 75 -17.34 -6.48 1.27
C GLU A 75 -16.03 -7.23 1.53
N LYS A 76 -15.90 -8.38 0.87
CA LYS A 76 -14.71 -9.21 0.97
C LYS A 76 -14.26 -9.68 -0.41
N GLN A 77 -12.95 -9.81 -0.57
CA GLN A 77 -12.33 -10.45 -1.70
C GLN A 77 -11.90 -11.87 -1.30
N THR A 78 -12.26 -12.86 -2.10
CA THR A 78 -11.76 -14.23 -1.94
C THR A 78 -10.45 -14.40 -2.72
N ILE A 79 -9.39 -14.76 -2.03
CA ILE A 79 -8.10 -15.12 -2.62
C ILE A 79 -8.02 -16.63 -2.69
N LEU A 80 -7.83 -17.15 -3.88
CA LEU A 80 -7.68 -18.58 -4.12
C LEU A 80 -6.21 -19.01 -4.04
N PRO A 81 -5.92 -20.28 -3.74
CA PRO A 81 -4.58 -20.84 -3.94
C PRO A 81 -4.13 -20.66 -5.40
N ALA A 82 -2.94 -20.12 -5.60
CA ALA A 82 -2.41 -19.80 -6.92
C ALA A 82 -0.92 -20.17 -7.00
N ASP A 83 -0.42 -20.36 -8.23
CA ASP A 83 1.00 -20.64 -8.47
C ASP A 83 1.88 -19.46 -8.08
N PHE A 84 1.35 -18.23 -8.24
CA PHE A 84 1.98 -17.00 -7.82
C PHE A 84 0.98 -16.15 -7.02
N VAL A 85 1.37 -15.75 -5.81
CA VAL A 85 0.64 -14.75 -5.03
C VAL A 85 1.55 -13.54 -4.83
N ILE A 86 1.15 -12.40 -5.37
CA ILE A 86 1.85 -11.13 -5.21
C ILE A 86 1.17 -10.37 -4.07
N VAL A 87 1.91 -10.09 -3.01
CA VAL A 87 1.47 -9.21 -1.92
C VAL A 87 2.19 -7.88 -2.07
N GLU A 88 1.44 -6.82 -2.34
CA GLU A 88 2.01 -5.49 -2.51
C GLU A 88 1.54 -4.53 -1.42
N GLY A 89 2.42 -3.64 -1.01
CA GLY A 89 2.14 -2.59 -0.04
C GLY A 89 3.39 -2.00 0.59
N ILE A 90 3.24 -0.82 1.15
CA ILE A 90 4.35 -0.05 1.73
C ILE A 90 4.91 -0.66 3.02
N ASN A 91 4.16 -1.55 3.65
CA ASN A 91 4.48 -2.15 4.96
C ASN A 91 5.04 -3.58 4.88
N VAL A 92 5.17 -4.19 3.68
CA VAL A 92 5.55 -5.61 3.53
C VAL A 92 6.93 -5.99 4.09
N PHE A 93 7.82 -5.02 4.25
CA PHE A 93 9.14 -5.21 4.86
C PHE A 93 9.25 -4.71 6.30
N GLN A 94 8.19 -4.18 6.88
CA GLN A 94 8.21 -3.61 8.22
C GLN A 94 8.30 -4.72 9.27
N ASN A 95 8.97 -4.41 10.39
CA ASN A 95 9.03 -5.30 11.53
C ASN A 95 7.85 -5.01 12.45
N PRO A 96 7.06 -6.02 12.85
CA PRO A 96 6.19 -5.88 14.00
C PRO A 96 7.05 -5.57 15.24
N GLN A 97 6.61 -4.62 16.05
CA GLN A 97 7.44 -4.11 17.17
C GLN A 97 7.67 -5.15 18.27
N ASN A 98 6.92 -6.25 18.33
CA ASN A 98 6.96 -7.23 19.41
C ASN A 98 6.80 -8.71 18.98
N ASP A 99 6.73 -9.03 17.69
CA ASP A 99 6.50 -10.39 17.22
C ASP A 99 7.76 -11.07 16.67
N SER A 100 7.85 -12.36 16.89
CA SER A 100 8.92 -13.22 16.39
C SER A 100 8.79 -13.61 14.92
N LEU A 101 7.65 -13.30 14.29
CA LEU A 101 7.36 -13.58 12.89
C LEU A 101 7.31 -12.29 12.07
N TYR A 102 8.01 -12.29 10.94
CA TYR A 102 8.02 -11.20 9.97
C TYR A 102 7.21 -11.61 8.74
N MET A 103 6.56 -10.67 8.07
CA MET A 103 5.90 -10.95 6.79
C MET A 103 6.88 -11.55 5.78
N THR A 104 8.13 -11.09 5.79
CA THR A 104 9.18 -11.59 4.89
C THR A 104 9.51 -13.06 5.10
N ASP A 105 9.18 -13.67 6.25
CA ASP A 105 9.37 -15.10 6.48
C ASP A 105 8.42 -15.97 5.63
N PHE A 106 7.36 -15.36 5.12
CA PHE A 106 6.39 -16.03 4.23
C PHE A 106 6.71 -15.86 2.75
N PHE A 107 7.63 -14.98 2.35
CA PHE A 107 7.93 -14.68 0.96
C PHE A 107 9.04 -15.59 0.41
N ASP A 108 8.85 -16.09 -0.81
CA ASP A 108 9.87 -16.83 -1.53
C ASP A 108 10.81 -15.88 -2.28
N PHE A 109 10.33 -14.69 -2.62
CA PHE A 109 11.08 -13.62 -3.28
C PHE A 109 10.48 -12.25 -2.98
N SER A 110 11.34 -11.27 -2.81
CA SER A 110 10.92 -9.93 -2.38
C SER A 110 11.52 -8.83 -3.26
N ILE A 111 10.70 -7.83 -3.59
CA ILE A 111 11.06 -6.73 -4.46
C ILE A 111 10.79 -5.41 -3.74
N TYR A 112 11.78 -4.52 -3.72
CA TYR A 112 11.61 -3.13 -3.30
C TYR A 112 11.62 -2.23 -4.53
N VAL A 113 10.60 -1.39 -4.66
CA VAL A 113 10.57 -0.33 -5.68
C VAL A 113 11.11 0.94 -5.06
N ASP A 114 12.30 1.34 -5.51
CA ASP A 114 13.03 2.53 -5.07
C ASP A 114 12.77 3.70 -6.01
N ALA A 115 12.78 4.92 -5.50
CA ALA A 115 12.73 6.13 -6.30
C ALA A 115 13.29 7.34 -5.52
N ALA A 116 13.65 8.40 -6.23
CA ALA A 116 14.01 9.66 -5.59
C ALA A 116 12.81 10.25 -4.82
N VAL A 117 13.09 10.86 -3.66
CA VAL A 117 12.03 11.43 -2.80
C VAL A 117 11.21 12.48 -3.53
N ASP A 118 11.88 13.34 -4.31
CA ASP A 118 11.22 14.41 -5.09
C ASP A 118 10.28 13.84 -6.18
N ASP A 119 10.65 12.70 -6.78
CA ASP A 119 9.80 12.01 -7.75
C ASP A 119 8.56 11.42 -7.07
N ILE A 120 8.73 10.80 -5.90
CA ILE A 120 7.62 10.24 -5.12
C ILE A 120 6.63 11.35 -4.71
N GLU A 121 7.14 12.51 -4.27
CA GLU A 121 6.32 13.67 -3.96
C GLU A 121 5.54 14.15 -5.18
N SER A 122 6.22 14.31 -6.32
CA SER A 122 5.60 14.73 -7.57
C SER A 122 4.47 13.78 -7.98
N TRP A 123 4.70 12.47 -7.92
CA TRP A 123 3.68 11.45 -8.24
C TRP A 123 2.52 11.44 -7.25
N TYR A 124 2.79 11.73 -5.97
CA TYR A 124 1.76 11.86 -4.95
C TYR A 124 0.82 13.04 -5.26
N ILE A 125 1.39 14.20 -5.58
CA ILE A 125 0.62 15.41 -5.95
C ILE A 125 -0.16 15.19 -7.24
N ASP A 126 0.44 14.59 -8.27
CA ASP A 126 -0.23 14.25 -9.53
C ASP A 126 -1.40 13.27 -9.31
N ARG A 127 -1.21 12.25 -8.48
CA ARG A 127 -2.27 11.32 -8.11
C ARG A 127 -3.39 12.02 -7.36
N PHE A 128 -3.06 12.89 -6.43
CA PHE A 128 -4.04 13.67 -5.67
C PHE A 128 -4.89 14.55 -6.59
N GLN A 129 -4.30 15.24 -7.54
CA GLN A 129 -5.02 16.04 -8.55
C GLN A 129 -5.97 15.17 -9.40
N LYS A 130 -5.54 13.99 -9.82
CA LYS A 130 -6.39 13.03 -10.56
C LYS A 130 -7.59 12.57 -9.71
N LEU A 131 -7.39 12.29 -8.43
CA LEU A 131 -8.46 11.91 -7.52
C LEU A 131 -9.46 13.06 -7.30
N LEU A 132 -8.99 14.30 -7.18
CA LEU A 132 -9.86 15.50 -7.15
C LEU A 132 -10.71 15.62 -8.41
N ALA A 133 -10.10 15.44 -9.59
CA ALA A 133 -10.81 15.52 -10.87
C ALA A 133 -11.91 14.45 -11.00
N LEU A 134 -11.64 13.22 -10.54
CA LEU A 134 -12.63 12.13 -10.52
C LEU A 134 -13.77 12.41 -9.54
N ALA A 135 -13.49 13.06 -8.42
CA ALA A 135 -14.47 13.34 -7.38
C ALA A 135 -15.43 14.49 -7.69
N GLN A 136 -15.15 15.34 -8.70
CA GLN A 136 -15.90 16.58 -8.97
C GLN A 136 -17.43 16.41 -9.07
N ASN A 137 -17.90 15.24 -9.53
CA ASN A 137 -19.31 14.98 -9.75
C ASN A 137 -19.86 13.86 -8.85
N ASP A 138 -19.13 13.44 -7.83
CA ASP A 138 -19.54 12.37 -6.92
C ASP A 138 -19.46 12.81 -5.45
N PRO A 139 -20.57 13.28 -4.87
CA PRO A 139 -20.63 13.71 -3.47
C PRO A 139 -20.31 12.61 -2.44
N ASN A 140 -20.35 11.33 -2.84
CA ASN A 140 -19.99 10.21 -1.97
C ASN A 140 -18.48 9.95 -1.94
N ASN A 141 -17.74 10.51 -2.89
CA ASN A 141 -16.31 10.36 -2.94
C ASN A 141 -15.61 11.16 -1.83
N TYR A 142 -14.64 10.55 -1.16
CA TYR A 142 -13.88 11.17 -0.08
C TYR A 142 -13.26 12.52 -0.47
N TYR A 143 -12.79 12.64 -1.71
CA TYR A 143 -12.11 13.83 -2.23
C TYR A 143 -13.08 14.95 -2.64
N TYR A 144 -14.38 14.67 -2.75
CA TYR A 144 -15.40 15.67 -3.13
C TYR A 144 -15.37 16.92 -2.24
N ARG A 145 -15.19 16.75 -0.94
CA ARG A 145 -15.10 17.85 0.04
C ARG A 145 -14.00 18.88 -0.24
N PHE A 146 -13.04 18.57 -1.08
CA PHE A 146 -11.97 19.46 -1.49
C PHE A 146 -12.25 20.16 -2.82
N THR A 147 -13.22 19.70 -3.60
CA THR A 147 -13.50 20.23 -4.95
C THR A 147 -14.13 21.62 -4.94
N GLU A 148 -14.71 22.04 -3.81
CA GLU A 148 -15.32 23.37 -3.64
C GLU A 148 -14.33 24.43 -3.12
N GLN A 149 -13.09 24.04 -2.82
CA GLN A 149 -12.04 24.91 -2.29
C GLN A 149 -11.12 25.40 -3.41
N PRO A 150 -10.44 26.55 -3.25
CA PRO A 150 -9.42 26.99 -4.19
C PRO A 150 -8.32 25.94 -4.36
N LEU A 151 -7.95 25.64 -5.60
CA LEU A 151 -7.01 24.56 -5.92
C LEU A 151 -5.63 24.77 -5.26
N ASP A 152 -5.15 26.01 -5.17
CA ASP A 152 -3.89 26.36 -4.55
C ASP A 152 -3.88 26.08 -3.04
N GLU A 153 -5.00 26.32 -2.35
CA GLU A 153 -5.13 25.98 -0.92
C GLU A 153 -5.14 24.45 -0.72
N VAL A 154 -5.87 23.73 -1.58
CA VAL A 154 -5.95 22.27 -1.52
C VAL A 154 -4.61 21.62 -1.84
N LEU A 155 -3.86 22.13 -2.82
CA LEU A 155 -2.50 21.64 -3.12
C LEU A 155 -1.52 21.98 -1.99
N SER A 156 -1.62 23.16 -1.39
CA SER A 156 -0.82 23.51 -0.21
C SER A 156 -1.05 22.54 0.94
N MET A 157 -2.32 22.18 1.19
CA MET A 157 -2.66 21.16 2.18
C MET A 157 -2.08 19.78 1.80
N ALA A 158 -2.13 19.38 0.53
CA ALA A 158 -1.57 18.11 0.09
C ALA A 158 -0.05 18.06 0.31
N HIS A 159 0.68 19.14 0.04
CA HIS A 159 2.12 19.25 0.36
C HIS A 159 2.39 19.15 1.87
N GLN A 160 1.57 19.80 2.72
CA GLN A 160 1.70 19.66 4.17
C GLN A 160 1.48 18.20 4.64
N VAL A 161 0.51 17.49 4.07
CA VAL A 161 0.28 16.08 4.34
C VAL A 161 1.47 15.24 3.88
N TRP A 162 2.04 15.55 2.71
CA TRP A 162 3.25 14.91 2.25
C TRP A 162 4.39 15.07 3.26
N GLU A 163 4.74 16.28 3.61
CA GLU A 163 5.86 16.58 4.51
C GLU A 163 5.67 16.00 5.93
N SER A 164 4.46 16.11 6.49
CA SER A 164 4.21 15.75 7.88
C SER A 164 3.83 14.28 8.10
N ILE A 165 3.36 13.58 7.07
CA ILE A 165 2.85 12.21 7.17
C ILE A 165 3.63 11.28 6.22
N ASN A 166 3.49 11.49 4.91
CA ASN A 166 4.00 10.52 3.94
C ASN A 166 5.53 10.45 3.91
N LEU A 167 6.20 11.60 3.92
CA LEU A 167 7.66 11.67 3.95
C LEU A 167 8.21 11.11 5.28
N VAL A 168 7.55 11.38 6.39
CA VAL A 168 7.92 10.83 7.71
C VAL A 168 7.81 9.30 7.69
N ASN A 169 6.71 8.76 7.16
CA ASN A 169 6.53 7.31 7.03
C ASN A 169 7.59 6.71 6.09
N LEU A 170 7.83 7.34 4.94
CA LEU A 170 8.85 6.91 3.98
C LEU A 170 10.23 6.83 4.64
N GLN A 171 10.68 7.88 5.31
CA GLN A 171 12.03 7.97 5.88
C GLN A 171 12.24 7.08 7.10
N HIS A 172 11.23 6.93 7.95
CA HIS A 172 11.39 6.20 9.22
C HIS A 172 11.01 4.72 9.13
N TYR A 173 10.10 4.33 8.24
CA TYR A 173 9.56 2.99 8.21
C TYR A 173 9.73 2.24 6.90
N ILE A 174 9.82 2.94 5.75
CA ILE A 174 9.90 2.31 4.43
C ILE A 174 11.35 2.25 3.92
N GLN A 175 12.02 3.39 3.77
CA GLN A 175 13.40 3.45 3.27
C GLN A 175 14.40 2.60 4.06
N PRO A 176 14.36 2.52 5.40
CA PRO A 176 15.27 1.67 6.15
C PRO A 176 15.15 0.18 5.82
N THR A 177 14.03 -0.25 5.24
CA THR A 177 13.79 -1.65 4.87
C THR A 177 14.33 -2.04 3.49
N ARG A 178 14.73 -1.07 2.68
CA ARG A 178 15.19 -1.22 1.29
C ARG A 178 16.17 -2.39 1.10
N ASN A 179 17.17 -2.50 1.97
CA ASN A 179 18.21 -3.52 1.86
C ASN A 179 17.77 -4.93 2.33
N ARG A 180 16.52 -5.10 2.73
CA ARG A 180 15.95 -6.43 3.07
C ARG A 180 15.49 -7.17 1.83
N ALA A 181 15.14 -6.46 0.76
CA ALA A 181 14.67 -7.05 -0.49
C ALA A 181 15.73 -7.88 -1.20
N ASP A 182 15.28 -8.93 -1.91
CA ASP A 182 16.13 -9.73 -2.79
C ASP A 182 16.46 -8.96 -4.08
N LEU A 183 15.52 -8.13 -4.53
CA LEU A 183 15.62 -7.30 -5.72
C LEU A 183 15.19 -5.86 -5.41
N ILE A 184 15.98 -4.89 -5.86
CA ILE A 184 15.61 -3.48 -5.83
C ILE A 184 15.48 -2.99 -7.26
N LEU A 185 14.32 -2.41 -7.57
CA LEU A 185 14.03 -1.78 -8.85
C LEU A 185 14.01 -0.26 -8.64
N HIS A 186 14.94 0.47 -9.25
CA HIS A 186 14.88 1.92 -9.24
C HIS A 186 13.94 2.41 -10.35
N LYS A 187 12.98 3.24 -9.96
CA LYS A 187 11.96 3.81 -10.81
C LYS A 187 12.29 5.29 -11.06
N ALA A 188 12.58 5.63 -12.30
CA ALA A 188 12.87 6.99 -12.73
C ALA A 188 11.63 7.87 -12.79
N THR A 189 11.82 9.19 -12.93
CA THR A 189 10.77 10.23 -12.99
C THR A 189 9.68 9.90 -14.03
N ASN A 190 10.05 9.30 -15.17
CA ASN A 190 9.14 8.89 -16.24
C ASN A 190 8.42 7.55 -15.97
N HIS A 191 8.55 7.01 -14.77
CA HIS A 191 8.02 5.72 -14.32
C HIS A 191 8.67 4.47 -14.94
N GLU A 192 9.73 4.60 -15.71
CA GLU A 192 10.50 3.45 -16.22
C GLU A 192 11.45 2.92 -15.15
N ILE A 193 11.81 1.64 -15.23
CA ILE A 193 12.85 1.06 -14.40
C ILE A 193 14.18 1.28 -15.13
N ASP A 194 15.07 2.06 -14.53
CA ASP A 194 16.38 2.41 -15.10
C ASP A 194 17.54 1.69 -14.41
N GLU A 195 17.38 1.25 -13.17
CA GLU A 195 18.39 0.47 -12.45
C GLU A 195 17.79 -0.74 -11.74
N ILE A 196 18.57 -1.83 -11.69
CA ILE A 196 18.18 -3.09 -11.06
C ILE A 196 19.32 -3.58 -10.19
N TYR A 197 19.07 -3.81 -8.90
CA TYR A 197 20.03 -4.33 -7.94
C TYR A 197 19.55 -5.67 -7.39
N LEU A 198 20.29 -6.74 -7.65
CA LEU A 198 20.03 -8.08 -7.13
C LEU A 198 20.94 -8.34 -5.93
N LYS A 199 20.35 -8.79 -4.82
CA LYS A 199 21.10 -9.22 -3.64
C LYS A 199 21.89 -10.48 -3.98
N ARG A 200 23.17 -10.48 -3.64
CA ARG A 200 24.09 -11.62 -3.82
C ARG A 200 24.09 -12.51 -2.60
#